data_4d72e67303fa33a6a9f7f326875b8c55
#
_entry.id   4d72e67303fa33a6a9f7f326875b8c55
#
_cell.length_a   1.000
_cell.length_b   1.000
_cell.length_c   1.000
_cell.angle_alpha   90.00
_cell.angle_beta   90.00
_cell.angle_gamma   90.00
#
_symmetry.space_group_name_H-M   'P 1'
#
loop_
_entity.id
_entity.type
_entity.pdbx_description
1 polymer ?
#
loop_
_entity_poly.entity_id
_entity_poly.type
_entity_poly.pdbx_seq_one_letter_code
_entity_poly.pdbx_strand_id
1 'polypeptide(L)'
;MRNYWLISLFLLSCADPEVSKIPFYNAPDFTPYFLNQAEAASKITHRIIPFAFYKQDSTLFDSKSLQGKVYVANFIFTRCSNICPDMTAQMKRIEKAFRGNKNVALLSFTVTPWYDDVETLHRFGEKNQINSTQWSLLTGPKASIYSLARQSFFAEESIGFNKDTKEFLHTEHVVLVDQQGRIRGIYNGTLPLEADQCIQDMKKLLQK
;
A
#
# COMPACT_ATOMS: atom_id res chain seq x y z
N MET A 1 -39.92 46.78 -40.66
CA MET A 1 -39.37 45.44 -40.56
C MET A 1 -38.17 45.50 -39.61
N ARG A 2 -38.28 44.95 -38.43
CA ARG A 2 -37.27 45.11 -37.36
C ARG A 2 -36.68 43.75 -37.11
N ASN A 3 -35.43 43.55 -37.59
CA ASN A 3 -34.69 42.29 -37.42
C ASN A 3 -34.15 42.17 -35.96
N TYR A 4 -34.63 41.20 -35.23
CA TYR A 4 -34.07 40.81 -33.94
C TYR A 4 -32.98 39.74 -34.18
N TRP A 5 -31.73 40.09 -33.94
CA TRP A 5 -30.62 39.15 -33.88
C TRP A 5 -30.62 38.51 -32.49
N LEU A 6 -30.95 37.24 -32.44
CA LEU A 6 -30.79 36.41 -31.24
C LEU A 6 -29.31 36.06 -31.12
N ILE A 7 -28.61 36.72 -30.19
CA ILE A 7 -27.26 36.33 -29.78
C ILE A 7 -27.40 35.14 -28.85
N SER A 8 -27.10 33.93 -29.37
CA SER A 8 -27.01 32.70 -28.58
C SER A 8 -25.69 32.69 -27.82
N LEU A 9 -25.75 32.97 -26.52
CA LEU A 9 -24.61 32.90 -25.62
C LEU A 9 -24.31 31.42 -25.32
N PHE A 10 -23.34 30.83 -26.02
CA PHE A 10 -22.77 29.53 -25.65
C PHE A 10 -21.93 29.72 -24.39
N LEU A 11 -22.46 29.32 -23.23
CA LEU A 11 -21.69 29.11 -22.02
C LEU A 11 -20.86 27.86 -22.21
N LEU A 12 -19.59 28.00 -22.61
CA LEU A 12 -18.59 26.95 -22.46
C LEU A 12 -18.37 26.75 -20.97
N SER A 13 -19.02 25.74 -20.42
CA SER A 13 -18.68 25.20 -19.11
C SER A 13 -17.32 24.51 -19.24
N CYS A 14 -16.25 25.22 -18.90
CA CYS A 14 -14.96 24.60 -18.60
C CYS A 14 -15.09 23.86 -17.28
N ALA A 15 -15.66 22.66 -17.31
CA ALA A 15 -15.44 21.65 -16.27
C ALA A 15 -14.15 20.94 -16.67
N ASP A 16 -12.99 21.46 -16.21
CA ASP A 16 -11.82 20.61 -16.07
C ASP A 16 -12.20 19.47 -15.11
N PRO A 17 -12.19 18.20 -15.54
CA PRO A 17 -12.29 17.13 -14.60
C PRO A 17 -11.01 17.21 -13.76
N GLU A 18 -11.10 17.75 -12.58
CA GLU A 18 -10.07 17.64 -11.55
C GLU A 18 -9.96 16.16 -11.17
N VAL A 19 -9.27 15.42 -12.04
CA VAL A 19 -8.86 14.06 -11.75
C VAL A 19 -7.96 14.20 -10.53
N SER A 20 -8.51 13.92 -9.34
CA SER A 20 -7.78 13.87 -8.08
C SER A 20 -6.51 13.08 -8.35
N LYS A 21 -5.40 13.80 -8.52
CA LYS A 21 -4.10 13.20 -8.87
C LYS A 21 -3.62 12.45 -7.64
N ILE A 22 -3.48 11.14 -7.75
CA ILE A 22 -2.86 10.34 -6.71
C ILE A 22 -1.40 10.79 -6.57
N PRO A 23 -0.94 11.21 -5.38
CA PRO A 23 0.41 11.69 -5.20
C PRO A 23 1.46 10.58 -5.36
N PHE A 24 2.72 11.00 -5.44
CA PHE A 24 3.88 10.15 -5.26
C PHE A 24 4.58 10.54 -3.96
N TYR A 25 5.23 9.57 -3.31
CA TYR A 25 6.05 9.79 -2.13
C TYR A 25 7.47 9.32 -2.42
N ASN A 26 8.46 10.17 -2.14
CA ASN A 26 9.85 9.93 -2.50
C ASN A 26 10.81 9.84 -1.31
N ALA A 27 10.33 10.22 -0.12
CA ALA A 27 11.14 10.29 1.10
C ALA A 27 10.28 10.00 2.36
N PRO A 28 10.92 9.66 3.50
CA PRO A 28 10.23 9.31 4.76
C PRO A 28 9.48 10.46 5.43
N ASP A 29 9.64 11.68 4.97
CA ASP A 29 8.91 12.87 5.45
C ASP A 29 7.46 12.93 4.95
N PHE A 30 7.07 11.97 4.11
CA PHE A 30 5.73 11.85 3.51
C PHE A 30 5.25 13.09 2.76
N THR A 31 6.17 13.91 2.23
CA THR A 31 5.82 15.03 1.36
C THR A 31 5.18 14.51 0.07
N PRO A 32 3.91 14.88 -0.23
CA PRO A 32 3.22 14.42 -1.43
C PRO A 32 3.63 15.21 -2.66
N TYR A 33 3.95 14.53 -3.76
CA TYR A 33 4.27 15.13 -5.05
C TYR A 33 3.15 14.86 -6.05
N PHE A 34 2.44 15.90 -6.52
CA PHE A 34 1.38 15.81 -7.52
C PHE A 34 1.94 16.05 -8.92
N LEU A 35 2.48 15.01 -9.52
CA LEU A 35 3.20 15.03 -10.79
C LEU A 35 2.44 14.23 -11.87
N ASN A 36 2.64 14.61 -13.14
CA ASN A 36 2.29 13.74 -14.25
C ASN A 36 3.33 12.60 -14.40
N GLN A 37 3.06 11.62 -15.29
CA GLN A 37 3.93 10.45 -15.44
C GLN A 37 5.33 10.79 -15.96
N ALA A 38 5.46 11.76 -16.86
CA ALA A 38 6.74 12.18 -17.40
C ALA A 38 7.60 12.87 -16.33
N GLU A 39 7.01 13.78 -15.55
CA GLU A 39 7.69 14.42 -14.43
C GLU A 39 8.07 13.41 -13.34
N ALA A 40 7.17 12.47 -13.02
CA ALA A 40 7.42 11.45 -12.02
C ALA A 40 8.57 10.51 -12.44
N ALA A 41 8.74 10.24 -13.74
CA ALA A 41 9.83 9.41 -14.23
C ALA A 41 11.23 9.99 -13.90
N SER A 42 11.36 11.33 -13.89
CA SER A 42 12.61 12.02 -13.61
C SER A 42 12.79 12.43 -12.15
N LYS A 43 11.68 12.78 -11.45
CA LYS A 43 11.74 13.36 -10.10
C LYS A 43 11.57 12.33 -8.98
N ILE A 44 10.84 11.24 -9.22
CA ILE A 44 10.57 10.20 -8.22
C ILE A 44 11.58 9.07 -8.41
N THR A 45 12.60 9.05 -7.57
CA THR A 45 13.70 8.07 -7.62
C THR A 45 13.47 6.88 -6.69
N HIS A 46 12.71 7.08 -5.62
CA HIS A 46 12.42 6.01 -4.66
C HIS A 46 11.61 4.88 -5.28
N ARG A 47 12.04 3.66 -5.01
CA ARG A 47 11.36 2.40 -5.40
C ARG A 47 11.46 1.40 -4.27
N ILE A 48 10.44 0.55 -4.17
CA ILE A 48 10.56 -0.61 -3.29
C ILE A 48 11.69 -1.51 -3.79
N ILE A 49 12.68 -1.77 -2.94
CA ILE A 49 13.82 -2.64 -3.28
C ILE A 49 13.37 -4.09 -3.44
N PRO A 50 14.04 -4.91 -4.26
CA PRO A 50 13.74 -6.33 -4.39
C PRO A 50 13.88 -7.07 -3.05
N PHE A 51 12.94 -7.99 -2.80
CA PHE A 51 12.94 -8.82 -1.58
C PHE A 51 12.40 -10.23 -1.88
N ALA A 52 12.77 -11.18 -1.00
CA ALA A 52 12.21 -12.52 -1.02
C ALA A 52 12.01 -12.99 0.44
N PHE A 53 10.83 -13.52 0.74
CA PHE A 53 10.44 -14.00 2.06
C PHE A 53 9.55 -15.25 1.95
N TYR A 54 9.40 -15.99 3.03
CA TYR A 54 8.50 -17.15 3.07
C TYR A 54 7.07 -16.70 3.33
N LYS A 55 6.14 -17.30 2.58
CA LYS A 55 4.69 -17.14 2.78
C LYS A 55 4.18 -18.08 3.86
N GLN A 56 2.95 -17.82 4.31
CA GLN A 56 2.20 -18.68 5.23
C GLN A 56 1.98 -20.12 4.73
N ASP A 57 2.20 -20.41 3.45
CA ASP A 57 2.11 -21.74 2.84
C ASP A 57 3.48 -22.40 2.62
N SER A 58 4.52 -21.92 3.27
CA SER A 58 5.93 -22.35 3.15
C SER A 58 6.57 -22.07 1.78
N THR A 59 5.88 -21.46 0.82
CA THR A 59 6.48 -21.12 -0.47
C THR A 59 7.28 -19.81 -0.39
N LEU A 60 8.30 -19.70 -1.23
CA LEU A 60 9.08 -18.46 -1.36
C LEU A 60 8.29 -17.44 -2.17
N PHE A 61 8.07 -16.26 -1.60
CA PHE A 61 7.55 -15.10 -2.29
C PHE A 61 8.72 -14.26 -2.80
N ASP A 62 8.84 -14.08 -4.11
CA ASP A 62 9.79 -13.15 -4.74
C ASP A 62 9.03 -11.91 -5.21
N SER A 63 9.51 -10.73 -4.82
CA SER A 63 8.95 -9.43 -5.19
C SER A 63 8.89 -9.20 -6.71
N LYS A 64 9.62 -9.96 -7.53
CA LYS A 64 9.47 -9.95 -8.99
C LYS A 64 8.04 -10.28 -9.44
N SER A 65 7.31 -11.07 -8.65
CA SER A 65 5.90 -11.40 -8.91
C SER A 65 4.95 -10.21 -8.80
N LEU A 66 5.41 -9.08 -8.24
CA LEU A 66 4.68 -7.81 -8.12
C LEU A 66 4.84 -6.90 -9.34
N GLN A 67 5.72 -7.24 -10.27
CA GLN A 67 5.94 -6.44 -11.47
C GLN A 67 4.62 -6.24 -12.25
N GLY A 68 4.27 -5.00 -12.56
CA GLY A 68 3.03 -4.66 -13.24
C GLY A 68 1.77 -4.73 -12.39
N LYS A 69 1.87 -5.02 -11.09
CA LYS A 69 0.73 -5.05 -10.18
C LYS A 69 0.67 -3.78 -9.31
N VAL A 70 -0.55 -3.39 -8.96
CA VAL A 70 -0.81 -2.47 -7.86
C VAL A 70 -0.91 -3.31 -6.58
N TYR A 71 -0.24 -2.90 -5.52
CA TYR A 71 -0.32 -3.64 -4.27
C TYR A 71 -0.33 -2.75 -3.04
N VAL A 72 -0.82 -3.29 -1.95
CA VAL A 72 -0.74 -2.68 -0.63
C VAL A 72 0.12 -3.53 0.29
N ALA A 73 0.85 -2.87 1.17
CA ALA A 73 1.70 -3.50 2.17
C ALA A 73 1.43 -2.93 3.55
N ASN A 74 1.41 -3.79 4.57
CA ASN A 74 1.38 -3.39 5.98
C ASN A 74 2.29 -4.29 6.82
N PHE A 75 2.50 -3.88 8.07
CA PHE A 75 3.34 -4.58 9.02
C PHE A 75 2.49 -5.07 10.18
N ILE A 76 2.62 -6.35 10.54
CA ILE A 76 1.74 -7.01 11.50
C ILE A 76 2.54 -7.70 12.60
N PHE A 77 1.86 -7.95 13.71
CA PHE A 77 2.26 -8.82 14.79
C PHE A 77 1.05 -9.69 15.18
N THR A 78 1.16 -11.02 15.01
CA THR A 78 0.00 -11.92 15.17
C THR A 78 -0.57 -11.97 16.58
N ARG A 79 0.25 -11.65 17.60
CA ARG A 79 -0.16 -11.59 19.01
C ARG A 79 -0.61 -10.22 19.49
N CYS A 80 -0.65 -9.24 18.60
CA CYS A 80 -1.13 -7.90 18.93
C CYS A 80 -2.64 -7.96 19.20
N SER A 81 -3.04 -7.48 20.39
CA SER A 81 -4.46 -7.35 20.78
C SER A 81 -5.01 -5.94 20.62
N ASN A 82 -4.20 -5.00 20.16
CA ASN A 82 -4.55 -3.59 20.06
C ASN A 82 -4.94 -3.21 18.61
N ILE A 83 -4.02 -2.69 17.83
CA ILE A 83 -4.31 -2.11 16.50
C ILE A 83 -4.37 -3.16 15.36
N CYS A 84 -3.65 -4.28 15.48
CA CYS A 84 -3.57 -5.27 14.39
C CYS A 84 -4.90 -5.92 14.02
N PRO A 85 -5.85 -6.18 14.94
CA PRO A 85 -7.19 -6.63 14.55
C PRO A 85 -7.91 -5.66 13.63
N ASP A 86 -7.86 -4.35 13.94
CA ASP A 86 -8.48 -3.30 13.10
C ASP A 86 -7.79 -3.22 11.74
N MET A 87 -6.45 -3.21 11.71
CA MET A 87 -5.68 -3.25 10.46
C MET A 87 -6.02 -4.47 9.61
N THR A 88 -6.16 -5.64 10.23
CA THR A 88 -6.56 -6.86 9.53
C THR A 88 -7.96 -6.73 8.94
N ALA A 89 -8.90 -6.14 9.69
CA ALA A 89 -10.25 -5.89 9.20
C ALA A 89 -10.26 -4.94 7.98
N GLN A 90 -9.44 -3.87 8.00
CA GLN A 90 -9.35 -2.95 6.86
C GLN A 90 -8.66 -3.60 5.64
N MET A 91 -7.60 -4.38 5.86
CA MET A 91 -6.97 -5.15 4.78
C MET A 91 -7.96 -6.16 4.16
N LYS A 92 -8.86 -6.78 4.95
CA LYS A 92 -9.93 -7.63 4.43
C LYS A 92 -10.96 -6.86 3.58
N ARG A 93 -11.25 -5.59 3.91
CA ARG A 93 -12.10 -4.73 3.06
C ARG A 93 -11.43 -4.52 1.70
N ILE A 94 -10.13 -4.25 1.67
CA ILE A 94 -9.34 -4.10 0.44
C ILE A 94 -9.34 -5.43 -0.33
N GLU A 95 -9.03 -6.55 0.31
CA GLU A 95 -9.07 -7.88 -0.31
C GLU A 95 -10.43 -8.16 -0.97
N LYS A 96 -11.52 -7.90 -0.27
CA LYS A 96 -12.88 -8.09 -0.78
C LYS A 96 -13.17 -7.22 -2.01
N ALA A 97 -12.72 -5.97 -2.01
CA ALA A 97 -12.94 -5.02 -3.11
C ALA A 97 -12.23 -5.44 -4.41
N PHE A 98 -11.13 -6.19 -4.31
CA PHE A 98 -10.33 -6.63 -5.46
C PHE A 98 -10.28 -8.15 -5.63
N ARG A 99 -11.24 -8.88 -5.02
CA ARG A 99 -11.25 -10.33 -5.07
C ARG A 99 -11.17 -10.86 -6.50
N GLY A 100 -10.17 -11.71 -6.76
CA GLY A 100 -9.95 -12.33 -8.07
C GLY A 100 -9.25 -11.42 -9.09
N ASN A 101 -8.92 -10.19 -8.75
CA ASN A 101 -8.13 -9.32 -9.63
C ASN A 101 -6.65 -9.72 -9.59
N LYS A 102 -6.14 -10.31 -10.68
CA LYS A 102 -4.75 -10.79 -10.80
C LYS A 102 -3.70 -9.66 -10.82
N ASN A 103 -4.12 -8.43 -11.08
CA ASN A 103 -3.26 -7.24 -11.10
C ASN A 103 -3.15 -6.56 -9.74
N VAL A 104 -3.73 -7.17 -8.69
CA VAL A 104 -3.70 -6.67 -7.32
C VAL A 104 -3.08 -7.71 -6.40
N ALA A 105 -2.22 -7.27 -5.48
CA ALA A 105 -1.69 -8.09 -4.40
C ALA A 105 -1.79 -7.35 -3.06
N LEU A 106 -1.90 -8.11 -1.97
CA LEU A 106 -1.83 -7.62 -0.61
C LEU A 106 -0.67 -8.32 0.11
N LEU A 107 0.11 -7.57 0.87
CA LEU A 107 1.27 -8.07 1.59
C LEU A 107 1.19 -7.66 3.06
N SER A 108 1.37 -8.60 3.96
CA SER A 108 1.56 -8.31 5.38
C SER A 108 2.86 -8.92 5.85
N PHE A 109 3.80 -8.09 6.29
CA PHE A 109 5.09 -8.52 6.80
C PHE A 109 5.03 -8.64 8.32
N THR A 110 5.44 -9.78 8.88
CA THR A 110 5.58 -9.84 10.33
C THR A 110 6.75 -8.99 10.81
N VAL A 111 6.55 -8.27 11.92
CA VAL A 111 7.64 -7.56 12.60
C VAL A 111 8.23 -8.36 13.75
N THR A 112 7.71 -9.55 14.00
CA THR A 112 8.18 -10.48 15.05
C THR A 112 8.47 -11.89 14.51
N PRO A 113 9.34 -12.02 13.49
CA PRO A 113 9.57 -13.31 12.82
C PRO A 113 10.10 -14.42 13.75
N TRP A 114 10.58 -14.07 14.93
CA TRP A 114 10.97 -15.04 15.98
C TRP A 114 9.76 -15.64 16.73
N TYR A 115 8.55 -15.09 16.58
CA TYR A 115 7.28 -15.63 17.04
C TYR A 115 6.37 -16.05 15.90
N ASP A 116 6.40 -15.28 14.82
CA ASP A 116 5.51 -15.43 13.67
C ASP A 116 6.24 -16.21 12.56
N ASP A 117 6.49 -17.48 12.84
CA ASP A 117 6.98 -18.43 11.84
C ASP A 117 5.88 -18.74 10.78
N VAL A 118 6.22 -19.54 9.80
CA VAL A 118 5.30 -19.90 8.71
C VAL A 118 4.03 -20.55 9.23
N GLU A 119 4.15 -21.46 10.21
CA GLU A 119 3.00 -22.17 10.78
C GLU A 119 2.07 -21.22 11.56
N THR A 120 2.65 -20.28 12.31
CA THR A 120 1.89 -19.25 13.03
C THR A 120 1.17 -18.33 12.08
N LEU A 121 1.82 -17.90 10.98
CA LEU A 121 1.19 -17.10 9.93
C LEU A 121 0.10 -17.89 9.20
N HIS A 122 0.29 -19.19 8.99
CA HIS A 122 -0.75 -20.06 8.41
C HIS A 122 -2.01 -20.05 9.27
N ARG A 123 -1.87 -20.38 10.58
CA ARG A 123 -2.99 -20.35 11.54
C ARG A 123 -3.66 -18.97 11.63
N PHE A 124 -2.86 -17.90 11.60
CA PHE A 124 -3.39 -16.54 11.57
C PHE A 124 -4.20 -16.28 10.30
N GLY A 125 -3.71 -16.73 9.15
CA GLY A 125 -4.42 -16.64 7.87
C GLY A 125 -5.76 -17.39 7.88
N GLU A 126 -5.78 -18.62 8.38
CA GLU A 126 -7.01 -19.42 8.52
C GLU A 126 -8.02 -18.75 9.46
N LYS A 127 -7.58 -18.37 10.67
CA LYS A 127 -8.41 -17.68 11.66
C LYS A 127 -9.08 -16.44 11.10
N ASN A 128 -8.35 -15.66 10.30
CA ASN A 128 -8.83 -14.42 9.71
C ASN A 128 -9.41 -14.63 8.30
N GLN A 129 -9.53 -15.87 7.80
CA GLN A 129 -10.07 -16.20 6.48
C GLN A 129 -9.38 -15.41 5.34
N ILE A 130 -8.05 -15.33 5.39
CA ILE A 130 -7.24 -14.62 4.40
C ILE A 130 -7.08 -15.49 3.15
N ASN A 131 -7.38 -14.95 1.98
CA ASN A 131 -7.16 -15.64 0.71
C ASN A 131 -5.66 -15.61 0.34
N SER A 132 -4.97 -16.72 0.54
CA SER A 132 -3.53 -16.85 0.30
C SER A 132 -3.09 -16.67 -1.15
N THR A 133 -4.01 -16.70 -2.12
CA THR A 133 -3.69 -16.45 -3.54
C THR A 133 -3.54 -14.96 -3.86
N GLN A 134 -4.11 -14.08 -3.06
CA GLN A 134 -4.11 -12.63 -3.27
C GLN A 134 -3.42 -11.88 -2.14
N TRP A 135 -3.48 -12.41 -0.92
CA TRP A 135 -2.89 -11.80 0.26
C TRP A 135 -1.83 -12.71 0.88
N SER A 136 -0.57 -12.31 0.77
CA SER A 136 0.57 -13.02 1.33
C SER A 136 0.93 -12.49 2.71
N LEU A 137 1.00 -13.38 3.69
CA LEU A 137 1.60 -13.13 5.01
C LEU A 137 3.05 -13.57 4.95
N LEU A 138 3.98 -12.68 5.23
CA LEU A 138 5.40 -12.86 4.93
C LEU A 138 6.25 -12.85 6.20
N THR A 139 7.15 -13.84 6.30
CA THR A 139 8.14 -13.97 7.37
C THR A 139 9.52 -14.28 6.81
N GLY A 140 10.57 -13.98 7.58
CA GLY A 140 11.95 -14.22 7.19
C GLY A 140 12.95 -13.63 8.20
N PRO A 141 14.22 -13.43 7.82
CA PRO A 141 15.21 -12.88 8.73
C PRO A 141 14.80 -11.48 9.22
N LYS A 142 14.81 -11.26 10.55
CA LYS A 142 14.45 -10.00 11.20
C LYS A 142 15.14 -8.79 10.53
N ALA A 143 16.47 -8.87 10.36
CA ALA A 143 17.25 -7.78 9.78
C ALA A 143 16.77 -7.38 8.38
N SER A 144 16.42 -8.35 7.54
CA SER A 144 15.93 -8.13 6.18
C SER A 144 14.55 -7.49 6.16
N ILE A 145 13.62 -7.96 7.02
CA ILE A 145 12.27 -7.38 7.14
C ILE A 145 12.35 -5.94 7.64
N TYR A 146 13.14 -5.67 8.67
CA TYR A 146 13.29 -4.32 9.25
C TYR A 146 14.00 -3.36 8.29
N SER A 147 15.01 -3.84 7.57
CA SER A 147 15.67 -3.03 6.52
C SER A 147 14.67 -2.66 5.41
N LEU A 148 13.88 -3.63 4.92
CA LEU A 148 12.84 -3.38 3.92
C LEU A 148 11.80 -2.39 4.43
N ALA A 149 11.31 -2.58 5.66
CA ALA A 149 10.29 -1.72 6.28
C ALA A 149 10.74 -0.26 6.34
N ARG A 150 11.97 -0.01 6.81
CA ARG A 150 12.53 1.33 6.97
C ARG A 150 12.92 1.97 5.65
N GLN A 151 13.67 1.24 4.82
CA GLN A 151 14.28 1.81 3.62
C GLN A 151 13.32 1.90 2.44
N SER A 152 12.36 0.97 2.35
CA SER A 152 11.47 0.89 1.20
C SER A 152 10.06 1.40 1.49
N PHE A 153 9.49 1.07 2.66
CA PHE A 153 8.11 1.41 2.99
C PHE A 153 7.98 2.59 3.94
N PHE A 154 9.09 3.16 4.42
CA PHE A 154 9.10 4.27 5.39
C PHE A 154 8.22 3.98 6.60
N ALA A 155 8.25 2.73 7.09
CA ALA A 155 7.30 2.21 8.06
C ALA A 155 7.51 2.70 9.50
N GLU A 156 8.53 3.46 9.78
CA GLU A 156 8.79 4.12 11.07
C GLU A 156 8.66 5.64 10.97
N GLU A 157 7.82 6.23 11.80
CA GLU A 157 7.57 7.68 11.83
C GLU A 157 8.72 8.51 12.38
N SER A 158 9.64 7.94 13.14
CA SER A 158 10.77 8.68 13.70
C SER A 158 12.08 7.99 13.38
N ILE A 159 12.85 8.59 12.51
CA ILE A 159 14.29 8.37 12.40
C ILE A 159 14.93 8.99 13.66
N GLY A 160 14.68 8.38 14.82
CA GLY A 160 15.34 8.76 16.06
C GLY A 160 16.74 8.14 16.07
N PHE A 161 17.77 8.96 16.16
CA PHE A 161 19.17 8.55 16.29
C PHE A 161 19.45 7.63 17.51
N ASN A 162 18.44 7.38 18.37
CA ASN A 162 18.56 6.67 19.64
C ASN A 162 17.63 5.45 19.77
N LYS A 163 17.02 4.96 18.69
CA LYS A 163 16.24 3.72 18.84
C LYS A 163 17.17 2.51 18.85
N ASP A 164 17.17 1.82 19.97
CA ASP A 164 17.82 0.53 20.11
C ASP A 164 17.30 -0.42 19.00
N THR A 165 18.20 -1.15 18.35
CA THR A 165 17.87 -2.19 17.33
C THR A 165 16.95 -3.28 17.88
N LYS A 166 16.72 -3.30 19.21
CA LYS A 166 15.78 -4.17 19.92
C LYS A 166 14.35 -3.63 19.96
N GLU A 167 14.14 -2.33 19.66
CA GLU A 167 12.80 -1.78 19.62
C GLU A 167 11.99 -2.37 18.47
N PHE A 168 10.75 -2.64 18.79
CA PHE A 168 9.75 -3.24 17.96
C PHE A 168 9.26 -2.19 16.94
N LEU A 169 9.21 -2.55 15.67
CA LEU A 169 8.67 -1.69 14.63
C LEU A 169 7.14 -1.59 14.81
N HIS A 170 6.64 -0.41 15.11
CA HIS A 170 5.22 -0.12 15.25
C HIS A 170 4.79 0.88 14.18
N THR A 171 3.82 0.49 13.36
CA THR A 171 3.18 1.40 12.41
C THR A 171 1.77 0.91 12.09
N GLU A 172 0.81 1.82 12.03
CA GLU A 172 -0.54 1.58 11.53
C GLU A 172 -0.67 1.82 10.01
N HIS A 173 0.44 2.08 9.31
CA HIS A 173 0.39 2.42 7.90
C HIS A 173 0.06 1.21 7.02
N VAL A 174 -0.85 1.46 6.08
CA VAL A 174 -1.04 0.68 4.86
C VAL A 174 -0.46 1.49 3.71
N VAL A 175 0.55 0.96 3.05
CA VAL A 175 1.29 1.63 1.98
C VAL A 175 0.83 1.11 0.63
N LEU A 176 0.34 2.00 -0.24
CA LEU A 176 -0.07 1.70 -1.62
C LEU A 176 1.11 1.89 -2.57
N VAL A 177 1.35 0.90 -3.41
CA VAL A 177 2.45 0.89 -4.38
C VAL A 177 1.91 0.62 -5.79
N ASP A 178 2.43 1.38 -6.78
CA ASP A 178 2.02 1.25 -8.18
C ASP A 178 2.81 0.15 -8.92
N GLN A 179 2.43 -0.06 -10.20
CA GLN A 179 3.02 -1.06 -11.09
C GLN A 179 4.52 -0.88 -11.34
N GLN A 180 5.08 0.29 -11.04
CA GLN A 180 6.49 0.62 -11.16
C GLN A 180 7.25 0.58 -9.82
N GLY A 181 6.58 0.11 -8.74
CA GLY A 181 7.18 0.02 -7.40
C GLY A 181 7.33 1.37 -6.69
N ARG A 182 6.53 2.40 -7.04
CA ARG A 182 6.54 3.73 -6.42
C ARG A 182 5.43 3.84 -5.38
N ILE A 183 5.69 4.47 -4.26
CA ILE A 183 4.68 4.72 -3.23
C ILE A 183 3.70 5.78 -3.73
N ARG A 184 2.39 5.47 -3.65
CA ARG A 184 1.29 6.29 -4.15
C ARG A 184 0.28 6.67 -3.08
N GLY A 185 0.37 6.08 -1.89
CA GLY A 185 -0.50 6.38 -0.77
C GLY A 185 0.02 5.78 0.52
N ILE A 186 -0.27 6.45 1.62
CA ILE A 186 0.04 6.02 2.97
C ILE A 186 -1.22 6.31 3.78
N TYR A 187 -1.84 5.26 4.30
CA TYR A 187 -3.16 5.32 4.94
C TYR A 187 -3.07 4.79 6.36
N ASN A 188 -3.86 5.33 7.26
CA ASN A 188 -4.03 4.72 8.58
C ASN A 188 -4.87 3.45 8.46
N GLY A 189 -4.21 2.29 8.59
CA GLY A 189 -4.82 0.96 8.44
C GLY A 189 -5.84 0.58 9.52
N THR A 190 -6.05 1.40 10.55
CA THR A 190 -7.07 1.17 11.58
C THR A 190 -8.41 1.82 11.23
N LEU A 191 -8.42 2.76 10.27
CA LEU A 191 -9.58 3.60 9.95
C LEU A 191 -10.33 3.10 8.69
N PRO A 192 -11.64 2.81 8.79
CA PRO A 192 -12.44 2.39 7.64
C PRO A 192 -12.43 3.39 6.48
N LEU A 193 -12.46 4.70 6.77
CA LEU A 193 -12.46 5.75 5.76
C LEU A 193 -11.17 5.76 4.93
N GLU A 194 -10.03 5.53 5.58
CA GLU A 194 -8.72 5.44 4.95
C GLU A 194 -8.61 4.20 4.05
N ALA A 195 -9.18 3.07 4.49
CA ALA A 195 -9.27 1.87 3.66
C ALA A 195 -10.15 2.11 2.42
N ASP A 196 -11.27 2.82 2.55
CA ASP A 196 -12.13 3.17 1.43
C ASP A 196 -11.42 4.12 0.46
N GLN A 197 -10.65 5.11 0.95
CA GLN A 197 -9.81 5.97 0.12
C GLN A 197 -8.73 5.16 -0.62
N CYS A 198 -8.04 4.25 0.08
CA CYS A 198 -7.06 3.34 -0.52
C CYS A 198 -7.67 2.54 -1.67
N ILE A 199 -8.87 1.98 -1.48
CA ILE A 199 -9.61 1.24 -2.52
C ILE A 199 -9.88 2.12 -3.74
N GLN A 200 -10.31 3.38 -3.55
CA GLN A 200 -10.56 4.31 -4.66
C GLN A 200 -9.27 4.63 -5.43
N ASP A 201 -8.18 4.85 -4.72
CA ASP A 201 -6.90 5.18 -5.36
C ASP A 201 -6.30 3.97 -6.08
N MET A 202 -6.42 2.75 -5.52
CA MET A 202 -6.09 1.52 -6.23
C MET A 202 -6.88 1.36 -7.53
N LYS A 203 -8.20 1.62 -7.52
CA LYS A 203 -9.04 1.57 -8.74
C LYS A 203 -8.53 2.52 -9.81
N LYS A 204 -8.17 3.77 -9.44
CA LYS A 204 -7.62 4.75 -10.37
C LYS A 204 -6.26 4.32 -10.96
N LEU A 205 -5.40 3.66 -10.15
CA LEU A 205 -4.11 3.14 -10.63
C LEU A 205 -4.26 1.98 -11.61
N LEU A 206 -5.31 1.18 -11.47
CA LEU A 206 -5.60 0.04 -12.34
C LEU A 206 -6.22 0.42 -13.68
N GLN A 207 -6.77 1.64 -13.82
CA GLN A 207 -7.39 2.15 -15.05
C GLN A 207 -6.38 2.73 -16.04
N LYS A 208 -5.11 2.81 -15.67
CA LYS A 208 -3.99 3.30 -16.48
C LYS A 208 -3.23 2.15 -17.12
#